data_dc158074caa477ec2c7cdfbd744a550b
#
_entry.id   dc158074caa477ec2c7cdfbd744a550b
#
_cell.length_a   1.000
_cell.length_b   1.000
_cell.length_c   1.000
_cell.angle_alpha   90.00
_cell.angle_beta   90.00
_cell.angle_gamma   90.00
#
_symmetry.space_group_name_H-M   'P 1'
#
loop_
_entity.id
_entity.type
_entity.pdbx_description
1 polymer ?
#
loop_
_entity_poly.entity_id
_entity_poly.type
_entity_poly.pdbx_seq_one_letter_code
_entity_poly.pdbx_strand_id
1 'polypeptide(L)'
;MHIAKNLESSISGFLDRIPFISFYAKTRGWPYVIAWSHRIAGLILVAYLWFHTYTLLSLSSPPLYDASMKVYGSFLFTILEWALAIPVIFHTLNGGRLILYEGFEMRNDGTMIRYLLGLSVVYVALLGVLMMMGTQSVSPVFYWLTMLIAALTLAYGVASKFWKTQHSLLWKLQRISGAFLLVMVPAHLLFMHLNPSVGKDANIVIMRMQNWFIKFVDLSLIVMVIYHAGYGVMSVVRDYISFRVFRTGLAVLVILVMVIFAWVGIKLTISI
;
A
#
# COMPACT_ATOMS: atom_id res chain seq x y z
N MET A 1 -28.93 2.58 3.87
CA MET A 1 -28.81 3.58 2.79
C MET A 1 -28.72 5.02 3.33
N HIS A 2 -29.50 5.42 4.37
CA HIS A 2 -29.42 6.76 4.99
C HIS A 2 -28.09 7.06 5.69
N ILE A 3 -27.52 6.12 6.45
CA ILE A 3 -26.25 6.32 7.19
C ILE A 3 -25.09 6.60 6.22
N ALA A 4 -25.00 5.89 5.10
CA ALA A 4 -23.95 6.09 4.10
C ALA A 4 -24.05 7.48 3.43
N LYS A 5 -25.25 7.98 3.18
CA LYS A 5 -25.47 9.34 2.63
C LYS A 5 -25.08 10.43 3.64
N ASN A 6 -25.37 10.24 4.92
CA ASN A 6 -25.01 11.21 5.97
C ASN A 6 -23.52 11.26 6.21
N LEU A 7 -22.83 10.10 6.20
CA LEU A 7 -21.37 10.03 6.32
C LEU A 7 -20.68 10.71 5.12
N GLU A 8 -21.21 10.49 3.93
CA GLU A 8 -20.75 11.12 2.70
C GLU A 8 -20.86 12.64 2.74
N SER A 9 -22.03 13.16 3.11
CA SER A 9 -22.24 14.61 3.20
C SER A 9 -21.35 15.26 4.25
N SER A 10 -21.06 14.54 5.34
CA SER A 10 -20.14 15.01 6.38
C SER A 10 -18.69 15.02 5.91
N ILE A 11 -18.24 13.98 5.21
CA ILE A 11 -16.85 13.89 4.70
C ILE A 11 -16.64 14.91 3.57
N SER A 12 -17.53 15.00 2.60
CA SER A 12 -17.44 15.98 1.53
C SER A 12 -17.51 17.40 2.09
N GLY A 13 -18.40 17.67 3.05
CA GLY A 13 -18.51 18.95 3.72
C GLY A 13 -17.27 19.32 4.55
N PHE A 14 -16.56 18.36 5.13
CA PHE A 14 -15.27 18.59 5.77
C PHE A 14 -14.17 18.88 4.76
N LEU A 15 -14.06 18.08 3.69
CA LEU A 15 -13.06 18.28 2.64
C LEU A 15 -13.27 19.59 1.88
N ASP A 16 -14.52 20.03 1.71
CA ASP A 16 -14.86 21.31 1.13
C ASP A 16 -14.44 22.52 1.99
N ARG A 17 -14.16 22.31 3.27
CA ARG A 17 -13.60 23.35 4.17
C ARG A 17 -12.09 23.52 4.02
N ILE A 18 -11.40 22.57 3.40
CA ILE A 18 -9.96 22.67 3.12
C ILE A 18 -9.80 23.51 1.84
N PRO A 19 -9.26 24.76 1.92
CA PRO A 19 -9.31 25.71 0.79
C PRO A 19 -8.71 25.16 -0.50
N PHE A 20 -7.58 24.43 -0.39
CA PHE A 20 -6.88 23.85 -1.54
C PHE A 20 -7.71 22.75 -2.22
N ILE A 21 -8.29 21.83 -1.45
CA ILE A 21 -9.11 20.73 -1.96
C ILE A 21 -10.39 21.29 -2.57
N SER A 22 -11.06 22.19 -1.88
CA SER A 22 -12.29 22.85 -2.33
C SER A 22 -12.08 23.58 -3.66
N PHE A 23 -10.99 24.33 -3.79
CA PHE A 23 -10.67 25.04 -5.03
C PHE A 23 -10.57 24.08 -6.22
N TYR A 24 -9.78 23.01 -6.10
CA TYR A 24 -9.60 22.06 -7.20
C TYR A 24 -10.83 21.17 -7.43
N ALA A 25 -11.57 20.81 -6.39
CA ALA A 25 -12.83 20.08 -6.54
C ALA A 25 -13.89 20.89 -7.31
N LYS A 26 -13.97 22.19 -7.07
CA LYS A 26 -14.90 23.10 -7.78
C LYS A 26 -14.45 23.43 -9.21
N THR A 27 -13.14 23.59 -9.44
CA THR A 27 -12.60 24.02 -10.75
C THR A 27 -12.31 22.86 -11.70
N ARG A 28 -11.87 21.68 -11.18
CA ARG A 28 -11.44 20.52 -11.96
C ARG A 28 -12.23 19.25 -11.68
N GLY A 29 -13.10 19.27 -10.66
CA GLY A 29 -13.91 18.13 -10.23
C GLY A 29 -13.20 17.15 -9.32
N TRP A 30 -13.98 16.36 -8.60
CA TRP A 30 -13.50 15.33 -7.68
C TRP A 30 -12.60 14.26 -8.32
N PRO A 31 -12.87 13.77 -9.56
CA PRO A 31 -11.95 12.80 -10.19
C PRO A 31 -10.52 13.33 -10.30
N TYR A 32 -10.32 14.61 -10.54
CA TYR A 32 -9.00 15.23 -10.58
C TYR A 32 -8.32 15.23 -9.21
N VAL A 33 -9.05 15.62 -8.16
CA VAL A 33 -8.53 15.63 -6.78
C VAL A 33 -8.11 14.21 -6.37
N ILE A 34 -8.97 13.22 -6.62
CA ILE A 34 -8.70 11.82 -6.29
C ILE A 34 -7.48 11.27 -7.06
N ALA A 35 -7.34 11.62 -8.35
CA ALA A 35 -6.19 11.18 -9.14
C ALA A 35 -4.87 11.74 -8.60
N TRP A 36 -4.85 13.01 -8.20
CA TRP A 36 -3.69 13.64 -7.58
C TRP A 36 -3.39 13.06 -6.20
N SER A 37 -4.40 12.92 -5.36
CA SER A 37 -4.26 12.31 -4.03
C SER A 37 -3.69 10.89 -4.11
N HIS A 38 -4.11 10.10 -5.11
CA HIS A 38 -3.60 8.76 -5.34
C HIS A 38 -2.10 8.75 -5.68
N ARG A 39 -1.65 9.67 -6.54
CA ARG A 39 -0.23 9.81 -6.90
C ARG A 39 0.62 10.25 -5.70
N ILE A 40 0.14 11.24 -4.94
CA ILE A 40 0.82 11.72 -3.72
C ILE A 40 0.90 10.59 -2.69
N ALA A 41 -0.20 9.89 -2.44
CA ALA A 41 -0.21 8.74 -1.53
C ALA A 41 0.79 7.68 -1.98
N GLY A 42 0.85 7.33 -3.27
CA GLY A 42 1.83 6.39 -3.81
C GLY A 42 3.28 6.83 -3.58
N LEU A 43 3.60 8.12 -3.77
CA LEU A 43 4.94 8.64 -3.51
C LEU A 43 5.30 8.61 -2.02
N ILE A 44 4.35 8.91 -1.13
CA ILE A 44 4.53 8.76 0.33
C ILE A 44 4.84 7.30 0.67
N LEU A 45 4.13 6.35 0.08
CA LEU A 45 4.35 4.93 0.32
C LEU A 45 5.71 4.45 -0.19
N VAL A 46 6.19 4.97 -1.32
CA VAL A 46 7.55 4.70 -1.80
C VAL A 46 8.59 5.24 -0.82
N ALA A 47 8.43 6.46 -0.33
CA ALA A 47 9.33 7.01 0.70
C ALA A 47 9.30 6.18 1.99
N TYR A 48 8.11 5.76 2.43
CA TYR A 48 7.97 4.86 3.59
C TYR A 48 8.65 3.52 3.38
N LEU A 49 8.56 2.92 2.18
CA LEU A 49 9.22 1.66 1.85
C LEU A 49 10.74 1.73 2.11
N TRP A 50 11.35 2.89 1.87
CA TRP A 50 12.75 3.14 2.19
C TRP A 50 13.04 3.00 3.68
N PHE A 51 12.29 3.73 4.51
CA PHE A 51 12.45 3.67 5.97
C PHE A 51 12.16 2.26 6.50
N HIS A 52 11.14 1.60 5.98
CA HIS A 52 10.78 0.25 6.37
C HIS A 52 11.91 -0.75 6.06
N THR A 53 12.46 -0.72 4.84
CA THR A 53 13.58 -1.58 4.45
C THR A 53 14.83 -1.29 5.28
N TYR A 54 15.15 -0.01 5.52
CA TYR A 54 16.27 0.39 6.37
C TYR A 54 16.11 -0.14 7.79
N THR A 55 14.92 -0.04 8.35
CA THR A 55 14.62 -0.59 9.69
C THR A 55 14.82 -2.11 9.73
N LEU A 56 14.35 -2.83 8.71
CA LEU A 56 14.50 -4.28 8.64
C LEU A 56 15.97 -4.73 8.50
N LEU A 57 16.84 -3.91 7.92
CA LEU A 57 18.28 -4.21 7.86
C LEU A 57 18.91 -4.32 9.26
N SER A 58 18.37 -3.65 10.26
CA SER A 58 18.85 -3.76 11.64
C SER A 58 18.59 -5.14 12.28
N LEU A 59 17.74 -6.00 11.68
CA LEU A 59 17.54 -7.39 12.11
C LEU A 59 18.83 -8.23 12.03
N SER A 60 19.83 -7.82 11.24
CA SER A 60 21.16 -8.44 11.26
C SER A 60 21.86 -8.33 12.61
N SER A 61 21.40 -7.42 13.48
CA SER A 61 21.83 -7.26 14.87
C SER A 61 20.60 -7.13 15.78
N PRO A 62 20.08 -8.23 16.34
CA PRO A 62 18.87 -8.24 17.17
C PRO A 62 18.84 -7.14 18.26
N PRO A 63 19.93 -6.88 19.01
CA PRO A 63 19.93 -5.80 20.00
C PRO A 63 19.72 -4.41 19.39
N LEU A 64 20.25 -4.15 18.19
CA LEU A 64 20.06 -2.89 17.47
C LEU A 64 18.61 -2.75 16.98
N TYR A 65 18.05 -3.83 16.48
CA TYR A 65 16.64 -3.85 16.08
C TYR A 65 15.74 -3.54 17.27
N ASP A 66 15.90 -4.25 18.38
CA ASP A 66 15.07 -4.05 19.59
C ASP A 66 15.24 -2.64 20.17
N ALA A 67 16.44 -2.07 20.15
CA ALA A 67 16.67 -0.68 20.54
C ALA A 67 15.92 0.29 19.64
N SER A 68 15.93 0.07 18.33
CA SER A 68 15.19 0.88 17.36
C SER A 68 13.68 0.75 17.58
N MET A 69 13.18 -0.47 17.83
CA MET A 69 11.77 -0.73 18.09
C MET A 69 11.26 -0.10 19.38
N LYS A 70 12.11 0.09 20.41
CA LYS A 70 11.73 0.87 21.60
C LYS A 70 11.41 2.32 21.26
N VAL A 71 12.17 2.93 20.35
CA VAL A 71 11.92 4.30 19.88
C VAL A 71 10.63 4.33 19.05
N TYR A 72 10.51 3.44 18.06
CA TYR A 72 9.34 3.38 17.16
C TYR A 72 8.07 2.88 17.86
N GLY A 73 8.17 2.19 19.00
CA GLY A 73 7.05 1.83 19.83
C GLY A 73 6.54 2.96 20.75
N SER A 74 7.15 4.14 20.71
CA SER A 74 6.67 5.28 21.49
C SER A 74 5.33 5.80 20.97
N PHE A 75 4.58 6.49 21.85
CA PHE A 75 3.25 7.02 21.52
C PHE A 75 3.23 7.88 20.25
N LEU A 76 4.22 8.75 20.08
CA LEU A 76 4.33 9.60 18.89
C LEU A 76 4.46 8.78 17.61
N PHE A 77 5.35 7.78 17.60
CA PHE A 77 5.54 6.92 16.42
C PHE A 77 4.32 6.05 16.14
N THR A 78 3.63 5.56 17.19
CA THR A 78 2.36 4.82 17.01
C THR A 78 1.29 5.69 16.33
N ILE A 79 1.20 6.98 16.67
CA ILE A 79 0.31 7.92 15.96
C ILE A 79 0.76 8.12 14.51
N LEU A 80 2.06 8.25 14.25
CA LEU A 80 2.59 8.40 12.89
C LEU A 80 2.35 7.14 12.04
N GLU A 81 2.51 5.95 12.62
CA GLU A 81 2.16 4.69 11.95
C GLU A 81 0.66 4.62 11.61
N TRP A 82 -0.19 5.04 12.55
CA TRP A 82 -1.62 5.12 12.29
C TRP A 82 -1.95 6.17 11.21
N ALA A 83 -1.31 7.34 11.25
CA ALA A 83 -1.47 8.35 10.21
C ALA A 83 -1.03 7.84 8.82
N LEU A 84 0.00 6.97 8.77
CA LEU A 84 0.43 6.32 7.53
C LEU A 84 -0.62 5.34 6.98
N ALA A 85 -1.53 4.82 7.80
CA ALA A 85 -2.65 4.03 7.32
C ALA A 85 -3.55 4.82 6.35
N ILE A 86 -3.64 6.14 6.48
CA ILE A 86 -4.44 6.99 5.59
C ILE A 86 -4.00 6.84 4.12
N PRO A 87 -2.74 7.15 3.74
CA PRO A 87 -2.30 6.97 2.36
C PRO A 87 -2.30 5.51 1.92
N VAL A 88 -2.01 4.53 2.81
CA VAL A 88 -2.08 3.10 2.48
C VAL A 88 -3.49 2.72 2.05
N ILE A 89 -4.48 2.95 2.91
CA ILE A 89 -5.87 2.52 2.67
C ILE A 89 -6.47 3.28 1.49
N PHE A 90 -6.26 4.59 1.43
CA PHE A 90 -6.76 5.41 0.32
C PHE A 90 -6.16 4.97 -1.03
N HIS A 91 -4.83 4.81 -1.11
CA HIS A 91 -4.15 4.39 -2.34
C HIS A 91 -4.62 3.01 -2.80
N THR A 92 -4.72 2.06 -1.87
CA THR A 92 -5.16 0.70 -2.11
C THR A 92 -6.60 0.65 -2.64
N LEU A 93 -7.54 1.29 -1.95
CA LEU A 93 -8.95 1.31 -2.36
C LEU A 93 -9.16 2.06 -3.67
N ASN A 94 -8.45 3.17 -3.89
CA ASN A 94 -8.54 3.87 -5.18
C ASN A 94 -7.91 3.06 -6.32
N GLY A 95 -6.84 2.30 -6.05
CA GLY A 95 -6.31 1.33 -7.01
C GLY A 95 -7.35 0.29 -7.42
N GLY A 96 -8.09 -0.26 -6.44
CA GLY A 96 -9.24 -1.15 -6.69
C GLY A 96 -10.32 -0.48 -7.54
N ARG A 97 -10.69 0.77 -7.23
CA ARG A 97 -11.64 1.55 -8.05
C ARG A 97 -11.19 1.67 -9.50
N LEU A 98 -9.91 1.97 -9.73
CA LEU A 98 -9.35 2.10 -11.08
C LEU A 98 -9.40 0.77 -11.83
N ILE A 99 -9.11 -0.35 -11.18
CA ILE A 99 -9.23 -1.69 -11.77
C ILE A 99 -10.67 -1.99 -12.18
N LEU A 100 -11.65 -1.67 -11.32
CA LEU A 100 -13.08 -1.85 -11.63
C LEU A 100 -13.51 -0.96 -12.78
N TYR A 101 -13.07 0.28 -12.81
CA TYR A 101 -13.37 1.23 -13.87
C TYR A 101 -12.79 0.80 -15.22
N GLU A 102 -11.51 0.43 -15.24
CA GLU A 102 -10.78 0.11 -16.49
C GLU A 102 -11.08 -1.31 -17.01
N GLY A 103 -11.20 -2.30 -16.12
CA GLY A 103 -11.33 -3.72 -16.50
C GLY A 103 -12.75 -4.27 -16.50
N PHE A 104 -13.62 -3.69 -15.69
CA PHE A 104 -14.98 -4.20 -15.52
C PHE A 104 -16.05 -3.20 -15.99
N GLU A 105 -15.63 -2.14 -16.66
CA GLU A 105 -16.51 -1.12 -17.25
C GLU A 105 -17.50 -0.46 -16.27
N MET A 106 -17.17 -0.47 -14.99
CA MET A 106 -17.97 0.18 -13.96
C MET A 106 -17.81 1.69 -14.05
N ARG A 107 -18.72 2.38 -14.75
CA ARG A 107 -18.64 3.80 -15.11
C ARG A 107 -19.28 4.76 -14.11
N ASN A 108 -19.88 4.28 -13.03
CA ASN A 108 -20.50 5.13 -12.02
C ASN A 108 -19.45 5.73 -11.07
N ASP A 109 -18.65 6.66 -11.59
CA ASP A 109 -17.48 7.21 -10.90
C ASP A 109 -17.87 7.97 -9.62
N GLY A 110 -18.98 8.72 -9.64
CA GLY A 110 -19.47 9.43 -8.45
C GLY A 110 -19.78 8.49 -7.28
N THR A 111 -20.50 7.40 -7.53
CA THR A 111 -20.79 6.40 -6.49
C THR A 111 -19.53 5.68 -6.02
N MET A 112 -18.63 5.35 -6.94
CA MET A 112 -17.37 4.69 -6.60
C MET A 112 -16.46 5.57 -5.72
N ILE A 113 -16.37 6.87 -5.99
CA ILE A 113 -15.63 7.83 -5.16
C ILE A 113 -16.23 7.92 -3.75
N ARG A 114 -17.56 7.89 -3.63
CA ARG A 114 -18.23 7.89 -2.33
C ARG A 114 -17.89 6.66 -1.50
N TYR A 115 -17.98 5.48 -2.10
CA TYR A 115 -17.57 4.24 -1.43
C TYR A 115 -16.08 4.25 -1.07
N LEU A 116 -15.22 4.75 -1.95
CA LEU A 116 -13.79 4.93 -1.67
C LEU A 116 -13.56 5.75 -0.40
N LEU A 117 -14.14 6.94 -0.33
CA LEU A 117 -13.95 7.83 0.81
C LEU A 117 -14.55 7.25 2.10
N GLY A 118 -15.78 6.71 2.03
CA GLY A 118 -16.45 6.09 3.18
C GLY A 118 -15.68 4.89 3.72
N LEU A 119 -15.28 3.97 2.84
CA LEU A 119 -14.49 2.79 3.24
C LEU A 119 -13.10 3.18 3.77
N SER A 120 -12.46 4.20 3.20
CA SER A 120 -11.16 4.67 3.72
C SER A 120 -11.29 5.13 5.18
N VAL A 121 -12.31 5.92 5.50
CA VAL A 121 -12.53 6.38 6.88
C VAL A 121 -12.83 5.21 7.82
N VAL A 122 -13.74 4.31 7.44
CA VAL A 122 -14.09 3.14 8.25
C VAL A 122 -12.87 2.25 8.50
N TYR A 123 -12.07 1.99 7.46
CA TYR A 123 -10.91 1.12 7.58
C TYR A 123 -9.81 1.72 8.45
N VAL A 124 -9.52 3.02 8.28
CA VAL A 124 -8.53 3.74 9.10
C VAL A 124 -8.97 3.81 10.56
N ALA A 125 -10.26 4.07 10.83
CA ALA A 125 -10.81 4.08 12.17
C ALA A 125 -10.75 2.69 12.83
N LEU A 126 -11.15 1.63 12.10
CA LEU A 126 -11.07 0.25 12.57
C LEU A 126 -9.64 -0.14 12.92
N LEU A 127 -8.69 0.21 12.06
CA LEU A 127 -7.27 -0.06 12.31
C LEU A 127 -6.78 0.65 13.59
N GLY A 128 -7.17 1.91 13.79
CA GLY A 128 -6.86 2.66 15.02
C GLY A 128 -7.42 1.98 16.27
N VAL A 129 -8.65 1.49 16.23
CA VAL A 129 -9.25 0.71 17.33
C VAL A 129 -8.46 -0.56 17.60
N LEU A 130 -8.11 -1.34 16.56
CA LEU A 130 -7.33 -2.57 16.71
C LEU A 130 -5.93 -2.31 17.26
N MET A 131 -5.27 -1.21 16.86
CA MET A 131 -3.98 -0.80 17.41
C MET A 131 -4.07 -0.45 18.92
N MET A 132 -5.19 0.12 19.37
CA MET A 132 -5.42 0.43 20.77
C MET A 132 -5.84 -0.77 21.63
N MET A 133 -6.54 -1.75 21.04
CA MET A 133 -6.99 -2.95 21.74
C MET A 133 -5.82 -3.89 22.15
N GLY A 134 -4.68 -3.76 21.51
CA GLY A 134 -3.48 -4.53 21.82
C GLY A 134 -3.52 -5.96 21.30
N THR A 135 -2.95 -6.88 22.05
CA THR A 135 -2.56 -8.22 21.60
C THR A 135 -3.75 -9.11 21.20
N GLN A 136 -3.76 -9.49 19.93
CA GLN A 136 -4.64 -10.50 19.37
C GLN A 136 -3.83 -11.73 18.95
N SER A 137 -4.26 -12.92 19.34
CA SER A 137 -3.57 -14.17 18.95
C SER A 137 -4.09 -14.65 17.61
N VAL A 138 -3.23 -14.65 16.60
CA VAL A 138 -3.55 -15.15 15.25
C VAL A 138 -2.43 -16.08 14.79
N SER A 139 -2.78 -17.26 14.27
CA SER A 139 -1.82 -18.17 13.64
C SER A 139 -1.22 -17.53 12.39
N PRO A 140 0.09 -17.27 12.33
CA PRO A 140 0.71 -16.63 11.17
C PRO A 140 0.50 -17.40 9.86
N VAL A 141 0.67 -18.71 9.90
CA VAL A 141 0.53 -19.58 8.71
C VAL A 141 -0.90 -19.54 8.18
N PHE A 142 -1.92 -19.70 9.05
CA PHE A 142 -3.32 -19.67 8.64
C PHE A 142 -3.70 -18.29 8.07
N TYR A 143 -3.30 -17.23 8.75
CA TYR A 143 -3.58 -15.86 8.30
C TYR A 143 -3.00 -15.61 6.90
N TRP A 144 -1.70 -15.86 6.73
CA TRP A 144 -1.03 -15.59 5.46
C TRP A 144 -1.49 -16.51 4.33
N LEU A 145 -1.82 -17.77 4.62
CA LEU A 145 -2.39 -18.67 3.63
C LEU A 145 -3.73 -18.14 3.09
N THR A 146 -4.61 -17.71 3.99
CA THR A 146 -5.93 -17.16 3.62
C THR A 146 -5.77 -15.88 2.78
N MET A 147 -4.90 -14.96 3.21
CA MET A 147 -4.67 -13.70 2.51
C MET A 147 -3.99 -13.92 1.16
N LEU A 148 -3.04 -14.84 1.07
CA LEU A 148 -2.39 -15.18 -0.19
C LEU A 148 -3.36 -15.78 -1.20
N ILE A 149 -4.21 -16.73 -0.78
CA ILE A 149 -5.26 -17.30 -1.66
C ILE A 149 -6.19 -16.20 -2.16
N ALA A 150 -6.66 -15.31 -1.29
CA ALA A 150 -7.50 -14.18 -1.69
C ALA A 150 -6.80 -13.24 -2.68
N ALA A 151 -5.53 -12.91 -2.43
CA ALA A 151 -4.73 -12.05 -3.30
C ALA A 151 -4.49 -12.68 -4.68
N LEU A 152 -4.15 -13.95 -4.73
CA LEU A 152 -3.94 -14.67 -5.99
C LEU A 152 -5.24 -14.83 -6.78
N THR A 153 -6.36 -15.09 -6.11
CA THR A 153 -7.69 -15.18 -6.75
C THR A 153 -8.07 -13.84 -7.38
N LEU A 154 -7.87 -12.73 -6.67
CA LEU A 154 -8.15 -11.40 -7.21
C LEU A 154 -7.21 -11.05 -8.35
N ALA A 155 -5.90 -11.29 -8.21
CA ALA A 155 -4.91 -11.06 -9.25
C ALA A 155 -5.21 -11.88 -10.51
N TYR A 156 -5.62 -13.15 -10.37
CA TYR A 156 -6.04 -14.00 -11.49
C TYR A 156 -7.30 -13.44 -12.18
N GLY A 157 -8.31 -13.04 -11.40
CA GLY A 157 -9.52 -12.40 -11.93
C GLY A 157 -9.21 -11.16 -12.77
N VAL A 158 -8.31 -10.31 -12.28
CA VAL A 158 -7.84 -9.11 -12.98
C VAL A 158 -7.01 -9.50 -14.22
N ALA A 159 -6.10 -10.46 -14.09
CA ALA A 159 -5.29 -10.95 -15.21
C ALA A 159 -6.18 -11.50 -16.33
N SER A 160 -7.19 -12.30 -16.03
CA SER A 160 -8.10 -12.89 -17.03
C SER A 160 -8.83 -11.84 -17.86
N LYS A 161 -9.13 -10.68 -17.25
CA LYS A 161 -9.76 -9.54 -17.93
C LYS A 161 -8.78 -8.76 -18.78
N PHE A 162 -7.65 -8.38 -18.20
CA PHE A 162 -6.70 -7.48 -18.88
C PHE A 162 -5.81 -8.19 -19.92
N TRP A 163 -5.60 -9.51 -19.80
CA TRP A 163 -4.73 -10.23 -20.72
C TRP A 163 -5.16 -10.12 -22.17
N LYS A 164 -6.47 -10.10 -22.41
CA LYS A 164 -7.08 -9.99 -23.75
C LYS A 164 -7.13 -8.58 -24.32
N THR A 165 -6.76 -7.55 -23.53
CA THR A 165 -6.78 -6.15 -23.99
C THR A 165 -5.54 -5.82 -24.81
N GLN A 166 -5.59 -4.73 -25.60
CA GLN A 166 -4.48 -4.25 -26.42
C GLN A 166 -3.43 -3.44 -25.64
N HIS A 167 -3.57 -3.32 -24.31
CA HIS A 167 -2.60 -2.61 -23.47
C HIS A 167 -1.24 -3.32 -23.45
N SER A 168 -0.17 -2.55 -23.21
CA SER A 168 1.18 -3.10 -23.06
C SER A 168 1.30 -4.09 -21.92
N LEU A 169 2.23 -5.04 -22.03
CA LEU A 169 2.48 -6.03 -20.98
C LEU A 169 2.80 -5.37 -19.63
N LEU A 170 3.64 -4.33 -19.64
CA LEU A 170 3.99 -3.62 -18.41
C LEU A 170 2.76 -2.97 -17.74
N TRP A 171 1.85 -2.41 -18.51
CA TRP A 171 0.61 -1.86 -17.98
C TRP A 171 -0.27 -2.96 -17.37
N LYS A 172 -0.40 -4.11 -18.03
CA LYS A 172 -1.16 -5.26 -17.52
C LYS A 172 -0.58 -5.76 -16.20
N LEU A 173 0.72 -5.94 -16.13
CA LEU A 173 1.43 -6.37 -14.92
C LEU A 173 1.25 -5.36 -13.78
N GLN A 174 1.18 -4.05 -14.06
CA GLN A 174 0.88 -3.02 -13.07
C GLN A 174 -0.51 -3.23 -12.43
N ARG A 175 -1.53 -3.58 -13.21
CA ARG A 175 -2.88 -3.85 -12.69
C ARG A 175 -2.94 -5.16 -11.91
N ILE A 176 -2.27 -6.20 -12.39
CA ILE A 176 -2.20 -7.51 -11.74
C ILE A 176 -1.46 -7.40 -10.39
N SER A 177 -0.30 -6.75 -10.36
CA SER A 177 0.42 -6.50 -9.12
C SER A 177 -0.37 -5.62 -8.15
N GLY A 178 -1.07 -4.60 -8.66
CA GLY A 178 -1.98 -3.78 -7.87
C GLY A 178 -3.13 -4.58 -7.25
N ALA A 179 -3.72 -5.52 -7.99
CA ALA A 179 -4.77 -6.40 -7.49
C ALA A 179 -4.26 -7.34 -6.38
N PHE A 180 -3.06 -7.89 -6.52
CA PHE A 180 -2.40 -8.67 -5.49
C PHE A 180 -2.15 -7.83 -4.22
N LEU A 181 -1.57 -6.65 -4.38
CA LEU A 181 -1.24 -5.74 -3.29
C LEU A 181 -2.48 -5.15 -2.60
N LEU A 182 -3.62 -5.07 -3.31
CA LEU A 182 -4.90 -4.62 -2.75
C LEU A 182 -5.34 -5.45 -1.54
N VAL A 183 -4.99 -6.72 -1.52
CA VAL A 183 -5.25 -7.63 -0.38
C VAL A 183 -4.03 -7.67 0.55
N MET A 184 -2.83 -7.89 0.00
CA MET A 184 -1.65 -8.22 0.79
C MET A 184 -1.10 -7.06 1.61
N VAL A 185 -1.15 -5.81 1.12
CA VAL A 185 -0.61 -4.66 1.87
C VAL A 185 -1.49 -4.28 3.06
N PRO A 186 -2.83 -4.15 2.93
CA PRO A 186 -3.70 -3.98 4.09
C PRO A 186 -3.63 -5.16 5.07
N ALA A 187 -3.50 -6.39 4.56
CA ALA A 187 -3.31 -7.57 5.41
C ALA A 187 -1.99 -7.52 6.18
N HIS A 188 -0.90 -7.10 5.53
CA HIS A 188 0.40 -6.92 6.18
C HIS A 188 0.30 -5.86 7.30
N LEU A 189 -0.27 -4.72 7.00
CA LEU A 189 -0.48 -3.65 7.98
C LEU A 189 -1.30 -4.16 9.16
N LEU A 190 -2.42 -4.83 8.92
CA LEU A 190 -3.28 -5.38 9.97
C LEU A 190 -2.54 -6.42 10.82
N PHE A 191 -1.85 -7.38 10.19
CA PHE A 191 -1.14 -8.45 10.90
C PHE A 191 -0.08 -7.91 11.87
N MET A 192 0.69 -6.90 11.46
CA MET A 192 1.73 -6.29 12.29
C MET A 192 1.16 -5.55 13.51
N HIS A 193 -0.13 -5.16 13.49
CA HIS A 193 -0.78 -4.45 14.56
C HIS A 193 -1.73 -5.31 15.41
N LEU A 194 -2.08 -6.51 14.98
CA LEU A 194 -2.86 -7.46 15.77
C LEU A 194 -2.10 -7.94 17.02
N ASN A 195 -0.79 -8.15 16.88
CA ASN A 195 0.10 -8.48 17.97
C ASN A 195 1.42 -7.70 17.83
N PRO A 196 1.67 -6.66 18.63
CA PRO A 196 2.85 -5.82 18.48
C PRO A 196 4.19 -6.56 18.55
N SER A 197 4.29 -7.66 19.30
CA SER A 197 5.53 -8.45 19.38
C SER A 197 5.93 -9.06 18.05
N VAL A 198 4.98 -9.38 17.19
CA VAL A 198 5.22 -9.97 15.86
C VAL A 198 6.07 -9.08 14.95
N GLY A 199 6.00 -7.75 15.14
CA GLY A 199 6.79 -6.79 14.37
C GLY A 199 7.86 -6.05 15.17
N LYS A 200 7.87 -6.17 16.52
CA LYS A 200 8.72 -5.33 17.39
C LYS A 200 9.75 -6.12 18.23
N ASP A 201 9.69 -7.44 18.26
CA ASP A 201 10.65 -8.31 18.93
C ASP A 201 11.50 -9.03 17.87
N ALA A 202 12.81 -8.79 17.88
CA ALA A 202 13.73 -9.34 16.88
C ALA A 202 13.68 -10.86 16.81
N ASN A 203 13.64 -11.55 17.95
CA ASN A 203 13.65 -13.00 17.99
C ASN A 203 12.36 -13.58 17.41
N ILE A 204 11.21 -12.95 17.69
CA ILE A 204 9.91 -13.37 17.14
C ILE A 204 9.88 -13.16 15.62
N VAL A 205 10.38 -12.01 15.15
CA VAL A 205 10.49 -11.72 13.72
C VAL A 205 11.38 -12.75 13.02
N ILE A 206 12.58 -13.01 13.56
CA ILE A 206 13.52 -13.96 13.00
C ILE A 206 12.92 -15.37 12.98
N MET A 207 12.37 -15.84 14.11
CA MET A 207 11.74 -17.16 14.20
C MET A 207 10.60 -17.33 13.18
N ARG A 208 9.78 -16.30 12.99
CA ARG A 208 8.71 -16.30 11.96
C ARG A 208 9.29 -16.38 10.55
N MET A 209 10.34 -15.61 10.28
CA MET A 209 10.99 -15.59 8.97
C MET A 209 11.75 -16.86 8.64
N GLN A 210 12.07 -17.74 9.62
CA GLN A 210 12.62 -19.07 9.35
C GLN A 210 11.62 -20.03 8.71
N ASN A 211 10.32 -19.77 8.81
CA ASN A 211 9.30 -20.57 8.16
C ASN A 211 9.33 -20.35 6.63
N TRP A 212 9.55 -21.42 5.85
CA TRP A 212 9.66 -21.35 4.39
C TRP A 212 8.44 -20.72 3.69
N PHE A 213 7.23 -20.99 4.23
CA PHE A 213 6.00 -20.43 3.67
C PHE A 213 5.93 -18.91 3.90
N ILE A 214 6.33 -18.45 5.08
CA ILE A 214 6.39 -17.01 5.39
C ILE A 214 7.45 -16.33 4.51
N LYS A 215 8.64 -16.96 4.33
CA LYS A 215 9.65 -16.47 3.36
C LYS A 215 9.07 -16.33 1.96
N PHE A 216 8.29 -17.29 1.50
CA PHE A 216 7.63 -17.23 0.19
C PHE A 216 6.64 -16.08 0.11
N VAL A 217 5.84 -15.82 1.15
CA VAL A 217 4.91 -14.68 1.23
C VAL A 217 5.70 -13.37 1.17
N ASP A 218 6.75 -13.22 1.97
CA ASP A 218 7.57 -12.00 2.01
C ASP A 218 8.28 -11.74 0.66
N LEU A 219 8.84 -12.77 0.02
CA LEU A 219 9.43 -12.65 -1.32
C LEU A 219 8.39 -12.24 -2.37
N SER A 220 7.19 -12.80 -2.30
CA SER A 220 6.09 -12.43 -3.19
C SER A 220 5.70 -10.96 -3.01
N LEU A 221 5.61 -10.48 -1.77
CA LEU A 221 5.36 -9.08 -1.45
C LEU A 221 6.47 -8.16 -2.01
N ILE A 222 7.75 -8.52 -1.80
CA ILE A 222 8.90 -7.75 -2.29
C ILE A 222 8.82 -7.60 -3.81
N VAL A 223 8.64 -8.68 -4.54
CA VAL A 223 8.58 -8.66 -6.01
C VAL A 223 7.43 -7.79 -6.50
N MET A 224 6.23 -8.01 -5.94
CA MET A 224 5.03 -7.29 -6.38
C MET A 224 5.07 -5.81 -6.01
N VAL A 225 5.54 -5.45 -4.80
CA VAL A 225 5.59 -4.04 -4.38
C VAL A 225 6.66 -3.27 -5.14
N ILE A 226 7.84 -3.85 -5.38
CA ILE A 226 8.92 -3.19 -6.12
C ILE A 226 8.49 -2.94 -7.56
N TYR A 227 7.91 -3.93 -8.23
CA TYR A 227 7.41 -3.74 -9.57
C TYR A 227 6.32 -2.66 -9.63
N HIS A 228 5.31 -2.76 -8.76
CA HIS A 228 4.20 -1.83 -8.69
C HIS A 228 4.67 -0.39 -8.39
N ALA A 229 5.51 -0.22 -7.39
CA ALA A 229 6.06 1.07 -7.00
C ALA A 229 6.94 1.68 -8.11
N GLY A 230 7.85 0.89 -8.68
CA GLY A 230 8.74 1.33 -9.75
C GLY A 230 7.98 1.80 -10.99
N TYR A 231 7.01 1.00 -11.44
CA TYR A 231 6.16 1.40 -12.57
C TYR A 231 5.31 2.63 -12.23
N GLY A 232 4.77 2.71 -11.01
CA GLY A 232 3.98 3.84 -10.53
C GLY A 232 4.78 5.14 -10.54
N VAL A 233 6.00 5.16 -9.97
CA VAL A 233 6.89 6.32 -10.02
C VAL A 233 7.25 6.70 -11.45
N MET A 234 7.54 5.71 -12.30
CA MET A 234 7.83 5.94 -13.72
C MET A 234 6.66 6.56 -14.47
N SER A 235 5.44 6.17 -14.14
CA SER A 235 4.23 6.79 -14.72
C SER A 235 4.14 8.26 -14.33
N VAL A 236 4.35 8.59 -13.04
CA VAL A 236 4.38 9.99 -12.58
C VAL A 236 5.49 10.79 -13.27
N VAL A 237 6.70 10.24 -13.38
CA VAL A 237 7.81 10.90 -14.09
C VAL A 237 7.45 11.19 -15.55
N ARG A 238 6.81 10.25 -16.24
CA ARG A 238 6.40 10.44 -17.65
C ARG A 238 5.31 11.48 -17.81
N ASP A 239 4.39 11.54 -16.86
CA ASP A 239 3.24 12.48 -16.93
C ASP A 239 3.65 13.93 -16.68
N TYR A 240 4.68 14.18 -15.85
CA TYR A 240 5.03 15.52 -15.40
C TYR A 240 6.39 16.04 -15.87
N ILE A 241 7.28 15.16 -16.34
CA ILE A 241 8.61 15.56 -16.83
C ILE A 241 8.64 15.52 -18.36
N SER A 242 8.54 16.69 -18.98
CA SER A 242 8.56 16.84 -20.44
C SER A 242 9.98 16.76 -21.02
N PHE A 243 10.99 17.26 -20.29
CA PHE A 243 12.37 17.30 -20.75
C PHE A 243 12.99 15.91 -20.82
N ARG A 244 13.28 15.45 -22.05
CA ARG A 244 13.64 14.05 -22.34
C ARG A 244 14.87 13.55 -21.57
N VAL A 245 15.95 14.34 -21.51
CA VAL A 245 17.21 13.93 -20.86
C VAL A 245 16.98 13.74 -19.37
N PHE A 246 16.32 14.71 -18.72
CA PHE A 246 16.02 14.65 -17.29
C PHE A 246 15.08 13.49 -16.97
N ARG A 247 14.05 13.28 -17.80
CA ARG A 247 13.14 12.13 -17.68
C ARG A 247 13.87 10.79 -17.78
N THR A 248 14.83 10.66 -18.70
CA THR A 248 15.64 9.45 -18.86
C THR A 248 16.55 9.25 -17.65
N GLY A 249 17.20 10.32 -17.16
CA GLY A 249 18.02 10.26 -15.96
C GLY A 249 17.26 9.80 -14.72
N LEU A 250 16.04 10.37 -14.51
CA LEU A 250 15.16 9.93 -13.43
C LEU A 250 14.70 8.48 -13.61
N ALA A 251 14.43 8.04 -14.84
CA ALA A 251 14.06 6.66 -15.12
C ALA A 251 15.17 5.69 -14.71
N VAL A 252 16.42 5.99 -15.08
CA VAL A 252 17.57 5.18 -14.70
C VAL A 252 17.74 5.16 -13.18
N LEU A 253 17.62 6.32 -12.53
CA LEU A 253 17.67 6.41 -11.07
C LEU A 253 16.62 5.54 -10.39
N VAL A 254 15.35 5.61 -10.83
CA VAL A 254 14.26 4.77 -10.30
C VAL A 254 14.58 3.30 -10.45
N ILE A 255 15.05 2.87 -11.63
CA ILE A 255 15.43 1.47 -11.88
C ILE A 255 16.55 1.03 -10.94
N LEU A 256 17.63 1.83 -10.82
CA LEU A 256 18.75 1.52 -9.93
C LEU A 256 18.29 1.36 -8.48
N VAL A 257 17.48 2.30 -8.01
CA VAL A 257 16.91 2.27 -6.66
C VAL A 257 16.08 1.01 -6.46
N MET A 258 15.19 0.66 -7.39
CA MET A 258 14.35 -0.54 -7.28
C MET A 258 15.17 -1.83 -7.30
N VAL A 259 16.26 -1.89 -8.08
CA VAL A 259 17.19 -3.03 -8.08
C VAL A 259 17.90 -3.17 -6.74
N ILE A 260 18.36 -2.06 -6.14
CA ILE A 260 18.97 -2.07 -4.81
C ILE A 260 17.97 -2.58 -3.76
N PHE A 261 16.74 -2.10 -3.80
CA PHE A 261 15.68 -2.57 -2.88
C PHE A 261 15.36 -4.05 -3.05
N ALA A 262 15.26 -4.51 -4.29
CA ALA A 262 15.06 -5.93 -4.58
C ALA A 262 16.18 -6.76 -3.98
N TRP A 263 17.43 -6.37 -4.25
CA TRP A 263 18.60 -7.05 -3.73
C TRP A 263 18.62 -7.10 -2.19
N VAL A 264 18.42 -5.95 -1.54
CA VAL A 264 18.42 -5.83 -0.07
C VAL A 264 17.31 -6.67 0.54
N GLY A 265 16.07 -6.55 0.04
CA GLY A 265 14.92 -7.28 0.55
C GLY A 265 15.05 -8.80 0.38
N ILE A 266 15.46 -9.26 -0.81
CA ILE A 266 15.68 -10.68 -1.09
C ILE A 266 16.82 -11.24 -0.22
N LYS A 267 17.95 -10.53 -0.18
CA LYS A 267 19.10 -10.94 0.66
C LYS A 267 18.68 -11.07 2.13
N LEU A 268 17.98 -10.10 2.67
CA LEU A 268 17.51 -10.12 4.05
C LEU A 268 16.59 -11.30 4.31
N THR A 269 15.59 -11.52 3.46
CA THR A 269 14.62 -12.62 3.61
C THR A 269 15.27 -14.00 3.53
N ILE A 270 16.32 -14.15 2.70
CA ILE A 270 17.01 -15.46 2.55
C ILE A 270 18.02 -15.68 3.67
N SER A 271 18.70 -14.61 4.16
CA SER A 271 19.80 -14.74 5.13
C SER A 271 19.33 -14.90 6.58
N ILE A 272 18.08 -14.57 6.89
CA ILE A 272 17.42 -14.82 8.18
C ILE A 272 16.71 -16.18 8.14
#